data_2ac74111d840c14a7a701653c6b053ec
#
_entry.id   2ac74111d840c14a7a701653c6b053ec
#
_cell.length_a   1.000
_cell.length_b   1.000
_cell.length_c   1.000
_cell.angle_alpha   90.00
_cell.angle_beta   90.00
_cell.angle_gamma   90.00
#
_symmetry.space_group_name_H-M   'P 1'
#
loop_
_entity.id
_entity.type
_entity.pdbx_description
1 polymer ?
#
loop_
_entity_poly.entity_id
_entity_poly.type
_entity_poly.pdbx_seq_one_letter_code
_entity_poly.pdbx_strand_id
1 'polypeptide(L)'
;MSSKAAKRIAFYAPMKSPRHPVPSGDREMARNLIALLASGGAEVDLVTELKIFDKTGDAALQSRLRDKADQEVRRLTADMPPVDLWVTYHNYYKAPDLIGPQVARARGIPYVQIESTRASRRLNGPWAGFAQSAHDAADAASVIFYLTANDLITLERDKHPDQTLVSLPPFLPLDTLPRASTLNGPMLSVGMMRQGDKLASYQIIADSLQGLQGDWHLQIAGDGPARAEVEALMIPYGQHVTFLGQLSRAELTKAYESASLFFWPGVNEAFGMVYLEAQSHGLPVVAQDRPGMRDVLAPGQYPAVTQGAEALSERLNRLFSDPDLRQKLGTEARDRVASRHLAPAASARFWSAVTPFLEDSR
;
A
#
# COMPACT_ATOMS: atom_id res chain seq x y z
N MET A 1 13.94 -31.38 -21.01
CA MET A 1 13.45 -30.04 -20.72
C MET A 1 14.56 -29.32 -19.95
N SER A 2 15.23 -28.36 -20.59
CA SER A 2 16.30 -27.59 -19.92
C SER A 2 15.67 -26.76 -18.80
N SER A 3 16.05 -27.00 -17.56
CA SER A 3 15.66 -26.16 -16.43
C SER A 3 16.22 -24.75 -16.68
N LYS A 4 15.37 -23.80 -17.04
CA LYS A 4 15.75 -22.40 -17.17
C LYS A 4 16.19 -21.97 -15.77
N ALA A 5 17.45 -21.54 -15.61
CA ALA A 5 17.96 -21.11 -14.29
C ALA A 5 17.04 -20.03 -13.70
N ALA A 6 16.81 -20.09 -12.38
CA ALA A 6 16.00 -19.09 -11.70
C ALA A 6 16.59 -17.69 -11.94
N LYS A 7 15.72 -16.72 -12.22
CA LYS A 7 16.15 -15.32 -12.34
C LYS A 7 16.56 -14.78 -11.00
N ARG A 8 17.64 -13.99 -10.94
CA ARG A 8 18.09 -13.33 -9.72
C ARG A 8 17.77 -11.85 -9.76
N ILE A 9 17.14 -11.36 -8.71
CA ILE A 9 16.66 -9.97 -8.60
C ILE A 9 17.34 -9.28 -7.42
N ALA A 10 17.99 -8.15 -7.68
CA ALA A 10 18.40 -7.22 -6.66
C ALA A 10 17.20 -6.37 -6.24
N PHE A 11 16.79 -6.45 -4.98
CA PHE A 11 15.68 -5.67 -4.43
C PHE A 11 16.18 -4.60 -3.46
N TYR A 12 15.64 -3.39 -3.56
CA TYR A 12 15.95 -2.28 -2.67
C TYR A 12 14.70 -1.47 -2.31
N ALA A 13 14.63 -1.00 -1.06
CA ALA A 13 13.55 -0.14 -0.55
C ALA A 13 14.13 1.05 0.24
N PRO A 14 14.40 2.19 -0.43
CA PRO A 14 15.11 3.34 0.16
C PRO A 14 14.41 3.95 1.38
N MET A 15 13.09 4.00 1.39
CA MET A 15 12.34 4.60 2.48
C MET A 15 12.31 3.71 3.73
N LYS A 16 12.06 2.41 3.55
CA LYS A 16 11.93 1.47 4.67
C LYS A 16 12.20 0.03 4.25
N SER A 17 13.25 -0.54 4.84
CA SER A 17 13.61 -1.94 4.63
C SER A 17 12.47 -2.90 5.02
N PRO A 18 12.26 -4.00 4.26
CA PRO A 18 11.34 -5.08 4.63
C PRO A 18 11.73 -5.77 5.96
N ARG A 19 12.99 -5.63 6.40
CA ARG A 19 13.51 -6.16 7.68
C ARG A 19 13.41 -5.17 8.84
N HIS A 20 12.91 -3.94 8.60
CA HIS A 20 12.81 -2.93 9.65
C HIS A 20 11.99 -3.45 10.85
N PRO A 21 12.42 -3.27 12.12
CA PRO A 21 11.74 -3.84 13.29
C PRO A 21 10.33 -3.29 13.50
N VAL A 22 10.12 -2.00 13.20
CA VAL A 22 8.81 -1.34 13.43
C VAL A 22 7.85 -1.64 12.28
N PRO A 23 6.66 -2.22 12.52
CA PRO A 23 5.62 -2.44 11.51
C PRO A 23 5.17 -1.15 10.82
N SER A 24 4.86 -1.24 9.52
CA SER A 24 4.20 -0.18 8.74
C SER A 24 3.71 -0.75 7.41
N GLY A 25 2.81 -0.03 6.74
CA GLY A 25 2.33 -0.36 5.39
C GLY A 25 3.46 -0.56 4.39
N ASP A 26 4.44 0.37 4.36
CA ASP A 26 5.59 0.27 3.45
C ASP A 26 6.43 -0.99 3.68
N ARG A 27 6.68 -1.34 4.96
CA ARG A 27 7.41 -2.57 5.27
C ARG A 27 6.67 -3.81 4.78
N GLU A 28 5.36 -3.85 4.99
CA GLU A 28 4.54 -4.99 4.60
C GLU A 28 4.44 -5.08 3.08
N MET A 29 4.25 -3.96 2.39
CA MET A 29 4.25 -3.94 0.92
C MET A 29 5.60 -4.41 0.36
N ALA A 30 6.73 -3.96 0.91
CA ALA A 30 8.05 -4.44 0.48
C ALA A 30 8.19 -5.97 0.63
N ARG A 31 7.65 -6.55 1.71
CA ARG A 31 7.61 -8.01 1.92
C ARG A 31 6.72 -8.72 0.92
N ASN A 32 5.54 -8.16 0.67
CA ASN A 32 4.59 -8.71 -0.30
C ASN A 32 5.19 -8.70 -1.72
N LEU A 33 5.92 -7.64 -2.07
CA LEU A 33 6.63 -7.55 -3.36
C LEU A 33 7.74 -8.59 -3.47
N ILE A 34 8.56 -8.79 -2.44
CA ILE A 34 9.58 -9.85 -2.43
C ILE A 34 8.92 -11.22 -2.60
N ALA A 35 7.83 -11.50 -1.89
CA ALA A 35 7.09 -12.76 -2.02
C ALA A 35 6.49 -12.94 -3.42
N LEU A 36 5.95 -11.87 -4.00
CA LEU A 36 5.42 -11.85 -5.37
C LEU A 36 6.51 -12.18 -6.41
N LEU A 37 7.68 -11.57 -6.29
CA LEU A 37 8.81 -11.82 -7.19
C LEU A 37 9.29 -13.28 -7.06
N ALA A 38 9.40 -13.78 -5.83
CA ALA A 38 9.80 -15.14 -5.55
C ALA A 38 8.78 -16.18 -6.04
N SER A 39 7.47 -15.90 -5.93
CA SER A 39 6.42 -16.78 -6.45
C SER A 39 6.44 -16.93 -7.98
N GLY A 40 6.99 -15.95 -8.69
CA GLY A 40 7.27 -16.01 -10.12
C GLY A 40 8.51 -16.82 -10.49
N GLY A 41 9.17 -17.47 -9.53
CA GLY A 41 10.35 -18.32 -9.73
C GLY A 41 11.69 -17.59 -9.68
N ALA A 42 11.73 -16.36 -9.15
CA ALA A 42 12.98 -15.62 -8.97
C ALA A 42 13.61 -15.82 -7.58
N GLU A 43 14.93 -15.78 -7.53
CA GLU A 43 15.68 -15.54 -6.28
C GLU A 43 15.77 -14.04 -6.05
N VAL A 44 15.34 -13.57 -4.87
CA VAL A 44 15.27 -12.14 -4.56
C VAL A 44 16.23 -11.81 -3.43
N ASP A 45 17.26 -11.03 -3.75
CA ASP A 45 18.26 -10.57 -2.80
C ASP A 45 17.94 -9.13 -2.35
N LEU A 46 17.72 -8.92 -1.05
CA LEU A 46 17.73 -7.58 -0.45
C LEU A 46 19.18 -7.11 -0.40
N VAL A 47 19.60 -6.35 -1.41
CA VAL A 47 21.02 -6.03 -1.65
C VAL A 47 21.58 -4.97 -0.72
N THR A 48 20.72 -4.11 -0.18
CA THR A 48 21.08 -3.10 0.83
C THR A 48 19.87 -2.70 1.67
N GLU A 49 20.13 -2.33 2.91
CA GLU A 49 19.15 -1.76 3.84
C GLU A 49 19.41 -0.27 4.13
N LEU A 50 20.28 0.38 3.32
CA LEU A 50 20.57 1.79 3.50
C LEU A 50 19.29 2.62 3.36
N LYS A 51 18.88 3.23 4.47
CA LYS A 51 17.72 4.11 4.48
C LYS A 51 18.10 5.47 3.91
N ILE A 52 17.43 5.85 2.83
CA ILE A 52 17.47 7.20 2.25
C ILE A 52 16.13 7.86 2.56
N PHE A 53 16.10 8.70 3.59
CA PHE A 53 14.85 9.39 3.97
C PHE A 53 15.14 10.68 4.71
N ASP A 54 14.60 11.79 4.18
CA ASP A 54 14.60 13.10 4.83
C ASP A 54 13.17 13.63 4.95
N LYS A 55 12.71 13.81 6.20
CA LYS A 55 11.36 14.28 6.49
C LYS A 55 11.22 15.81 6.39
N THR A 56 12.29 16.55 6.62
CA THR A 56 12.28 18.00 6.93
C THR A 56 12.95 18.88 5.89
N GLY A 57 13.68 18.32 4.93
CA GLY A 57 14.48 19.09 3.96
C GLY A 57 15.81 19.56 4.55
N ASP A 58 16.47 18.71 5.34
CA ASP A 58 17.77 19.01 5.95
C ASP A 58 18.90 18.73 4.95
N ALA A 59 19.49 19.82 4.43
CA ALA A 59 20.56 19.76 3.44
C ALA A 59 21.80 18.99 3.93
N ALA A 60 22.16 19.09 5.22
CA ALA A 60 23.28 18.39 5.79
C ALA A 60 23.01 16.87 5.89
N LEU A 61 21.76 16.49 6.24
CA LEU A 61 21.35 15.10 6.21
C LEU A 61 21.37 14.55 4.78
N GLN A 62 20.82 15.32 3.81
CA GLN A 62 20.81 14.90 2.40
C GLN A 62 22.22 14.69 1.86
N SER A 63 23.19 15.56 2.19
CA SER A 63 24.61 15.40 1.82
C SER A 63 25.19 14.10 2.39
N ARG A 64 25.02 13.86 3.70
CA ARG A 64 25.52 12.61 4.33
C ARG A 64 24.88 11.36 3.75
N LEU A 65 23.60 11.43 3.35
CA LEU A 65 22.92 10.30 2.73
C LEU A 65 23.45 10.02 1.31
N ARG A 66 23.83 11.06 0.54
CA ARG A 66 24.51 10.92 -0.76
C ARG A 66 25.87 10.25 -0.60
N ASP A 67 26.69 10.72 0.35
CA ASP A 67 28.00 10.13 0.60
C ASP A 67 27.91 8.63 0.94
N LYS A 68 26.92 8.25 1.74
CA LYS A 68 26.66 6.84 2.06
C LYS A 68 26.15 6.05 0.85
N ALA A 69 25.27 6.65 0.04
CA ALA A 69 24.79 6.02 -1.18
C ALA A 69 25.92 5.79 -2.18
N ASP A 70 26.85 6.73 -2.34
CA ASP A 70 28.01 6.59 -3.21
C ASP A 70 28.95 5.48 -2.74
N GLN A 71 29.13 5.31 -1.43
CA GLN A 71 29.87 4.18 -0.86
C GLN A 71 29.19 2.85 -1.19
N GLU A 72 27.89 2.80 -1.04
CA GLU A 72 27.08 1.60 -1.29
C GLU A 72 27.03 1.27 -2.79
N VAL A 73 26.98 2.26 -3.67
CA VAL A 73 27.11 2.09 -5.13
C VAL A 73 28.44 1.43 -5.48
N ARG A 74 29.57 1.93 -4.94
CA ARG A 74 30.88 1.33 -5.16
C ARG A 74 30.93 -0.13 -4.69
N ARG A 75 30.44 -0.41 -3.47
CA ARG A 75 30.39 -1.77 -2.93
C ARG A 75 29.55 -2.71 -3.80
N LEU A 76 28.32 -2.33 -4.13
CA LEU A 76 27.44 -3.17 -4.93
C LEU A 76 27.91 -3.37 -6.36
N THR A 77 28.53 -2.35 -6.96
CA THR A 77 29.10 -2.49 -8.29
C THR A 77 30.25 -3.49 -8.32
N ALA A 78 31.08 -3.52 -7.27
CA ALA A 78 32.24 -4.42 -7.19
C ALA A 78 31.83 -5.83 -6.72
N ASP A 79 31.08 -5.95 -5.66
CA ASP A 79 30.96 -7.18 -4.88
C ASP A 79 29.59 -7.90 -5.01
N MET A 80 28.56 -7.25 -5.56
CA MET A 80 27.24 -7.88 -5.71
C MET A 80 27.31 -9.05 -6.68
N PRO A 81 26.80 -10.24 -6.33
CA PRO A 81 26.68 -11.36 -7.27
C PRO A 81 25.95 -10.97 -8.56
N PRO A 82 26.14 -11.71 -9.65
CA PRO A 82 25.35 -11.47 -10.87
C PRO A 82 23.87 -11.54 -10.60
N VAL A 83 23.12 -10.55 -11.10
CA VAL A 83 21.64 -10.50 -11.05
C VAL A 83 21.12 -10.13 -12.43
N ASP A 84 19.89 -10.54 -12.72
CA ASP A 84 19.25 -10.29 -14.01
C ASP A 84 18.46 -8.98 -14.05
N LEU A 85 18.10 -8.45 -12.88
CA LEU A 85 17.20 -7.29 -12.75
C LEU A 85 17.44 -6.56 -11.44
N TRP A 86 17.33 -5.24 -11.47
CA TRP A 86 17.23 -4.42 -10.28
C TRP A 86 15.81 -3.90 -10.11
N VAL A 87 15.21 -4.09 -8.92
CA VAL A 87 13.87 -3.60 -8.55
C VAL A 87 13.97 -2.68 -7.34
N THR A 88 13.52 -1.44 -7.49
CA THR A 88 13.38 -0.51 -6.38
C THR A 88 11.92 -0.31 -6.03
N TYR A 89 11.60 -0.42 -4.74
CA TYR A 89 10.28 -0.12 -4.21
C TYR A 89 10.27 1.23 -3.50
N HIS A 90 9.38 2.12 -3.95
CA HIS A 90 9.09 3.43 -3.41
C HIS A 90 10.21 4.47 -3.65
N ASN A 91 10.10 5.20 -4.77
CA ASN A 91 10.98 6.31 -5.14
C ASN A 91 10.21 7.64 -5.18
N TYR A 92 10.58 8.59 -4.31
CA TYR A 92 9.99 9.93 -4.28
C TYR A 92 10.92 10.97 -3.63
N TYR A 93 10.54 12.24 -3.66
CA TYR A 93 11.40 13.36 -3.26
C TYR A 93 11.95 13.33 -1.81
N LYS A 94 11.33 12.59 -0.87
CA LYS A 94 11.88 12.42 0.49
C LYS A 94 12.75 11.18 0.62
N ALA A 95 12.60 10.24 -0.29
CA ALA A 95 13.31 8.98 -0.30
C ALA A 95 13.67 8.59 -1.74
N PRO A 96 14.56 9.35 -2.41
CA PRO A 96 14.97 9.02 -3.77
C PRO A 96 15.83 7.77 -3.80
N ASP A 97 15.76 7.01 -4.89
CA ASP A 97 16.73 5.95 -5.13
C ASP A 97 18.05 6.54 -5.64
N LEU A 98 19.01 6.69 -4.74
CA LEU A 98 20.35 7.18 -5.05
C LEU A 98 21.32 6.04 -5.49
N ILE A 99 20.89 4.78 -5.46
CA ILE A 99 21.74 3.60 -5.61
C ILE A 99 21.42 2.84 -6.89
N GLY A 100 20.15 2.44 -7.05
CA GLY A 100 19.70 1.53 -8.10
C GLY A 100 20.08 1.95 -9.52
N PRO A 101 19.81 3.19 -9.95
CA PRO A 101 20.14 3.64 -11.31
C PRO A 101 21.64 3.55 -11.63
N GLN A 102 22.47 3.88 -10.65
CA GLN A 102 23.94 3.88 -10.83
C GLN A 102 24.49 2.45 -10.92
N VAL A 103 24.05 1.56 -10.01
CA VAL A 103 24.51 0.15 -10.01
C VAL A 103 23.97 -0.57 -11.25
N ALA A 104 22.69 -0.39 -11.59
CA ALA A 104 22.10 -1.03 -12.76
C ALA A 104 22.82 -0.63 -14.05
N ARG A 105 23.12 0.66 -14.23
CA ARG A 105 23.91 1.17 -15.37
C ARG A 105 25.31 0.57 -15.39
N ALA A 106 26.03 0.59 -14.26
CA ALA A 106 27.40 0.07 -14.17
C ALA A 106 27.49 -1.43 -14.44
N ARG A 107 26.44 -2.17 -14.14
CA ARG A 107 26.35 -3.63 -14.31
C ARG A 107 25.68 -4.06 -15.61
N GLY A 108 25.12 -3.11 -16.38
CA GLY A 108 24.42 -3.40 -17.64
C GLY A 108 23.14 -4.23 -17.46
N ILE A 109 22.41 -4.01 -16.35
CA ILE A 109 21.17 -4.75 -16.03
C ILE A 109 19.96 -3.82 -16.10
N PRO A 110 18.74 -4.34 -16.45
CA PRO A 110 17.53 -3.56 -16.42
C PRO A 110 17.23 -3.01 -15.03
N TYR A 111 16.69 -1.78 -14.98
CA TYR A 111 16.25 -1.09 -13.78
C TYR A 111 14.77 -0.84 -13.81
N VAL A 112 14.06 -1.24 -12.75
CA VAL A 112 12.61 -1.17 -12.62
C VAL A 112 12.21 -0.53 -11.30
N GLN A 113 11.17 0.29 -11.31
CA GLN A 113 10.59 0.86 -10.11
C GLN A 113 9.17 0.39 -9.87
N ILE A 114 8.81 0.20 -8.61
CA ILE A 114 7.44 -0.03 -8.14
C ILE A 114 7.10 1.10 -7.17
N GLU A 115 5.99 1.82 -7.41
CA GLU A 115 5.58 3.01 -6.68
C GLU A 115 6.62 4.15 -6.77
N SER A 116 6.47 4.96 -7.79
CA SER A 116 7.30 6.15 -8.00
C SER A 116 6.42 7.37 -8.24
N THR A 117 6.85 8.53 -7.77
CA THR A 117 6.14 9.79 -7.99
C THR A 117 7.09 10.90 -8.44
N ARG A 118 6.60 11.77 -9.32
CA ARG A 118 7.35 12.93 -9.85
C ARG A 118 6.79 14.23 -9.28
N ALA A 119 7.37 14.67 -8.17
CA ALA A 119 6.93 15.87 -7.45
C ALA A 119 7.58 17.14 -7.98
N SER A 120 7.14 17.66 -9.14
CA SER A 120 7.75 18.82 -9.81
C SER A 120 7.81 20.09 -8.93
N ARG A 121 6.83 20.28 -8.03
CA ARG A 121 6.85 21.41 -7.08
C ARG A 121 8.03 21.32 -6.09
N ARG A 122 8.60 20.13 -5.88
CA ARG A 122 9.73 19.89 -4.96
C ARG A 122 11.09 20.04 -5.63
N LEU A 123 11.13 20.26 -6.93
CA LEU A 123 12.36 20.67 -7.64
C LEU A 123 12.87 22.06 -7.19
N ASN A 124 12.07 22.74 -6.38
CA ASN A 124 12.44 23.97 -5.71
C ASN A 124 12.36 23.80 -4.18
N GLY A 125 13.19 24.57 -3.44
CA GLY A 125 13.21 24.58 -1.99
C GLY A 125 14.05 23.46 -1.35
N PRO A 126 13.80 23.11 -0.07
CA PRO A 126 14.70 22.29 0.72
C PRO A 126 14.93 20.86 0.22
N TRP A 127 14.03 20.34 -0.62
CA TRP A 127 14.17 19.01 -1.22
C TRP A 127 14.65 19.03 -2.68
N ALA A 128 15.00 20.17 -3.24
CA ALA A 128 15.28 20.28 -4.67
C ALA A 128 16.25 19.22 -5.19
N GLY A 129 17.38 19.03 -4.49
CA GLY A 129 18.36 18.02 -4.87
C GLY A 129 17.85 16.58 -4.78
N PHE A 130 17.09 16.23 -3.73
CA PHE A 130 16.48 14.91 -3.59
C PHE A 130 15.34 14.69 -4.59
N ALA A 131 14.54 15.73 -4.85
CA ALA A 131 13.50 15.66 -5.88
C ALA A 131 14.10 15.43 -7.28
N GLN A 132 15.20 16.14 -7.62
CA GLN A 132 15.92 15.90 -8.86
C GLN A 132 16.42 14.45 -8.94
N SER A 133 17.06 13.95 -7.89
CA SER A 133 17.50 12.54 -7.88
C SER A 133 16.35 11.55 -8.02
N ALA A 134 15.16 11.84 -7.47
CA ALA A 134 13.99 10.98 -7.67
C ALA A 134 13.50 11.01 -9.12
N HIS A 135 13.55 12.17 -9.79
CA HIS A 135 13.25 12.30 -11.22
C HIS A 135 14.29 11.56 -12.07
N ASP A 136 15.59 11.75 -11.79
CA ASP A 136 16.68 11.08 -12.52
C ASP A 136 16.57 9.55 -12.39
N ALA A 137 16.24 9.06 -11.18
CA ALA A 137 16.01 7.63 -10.94
C ALA A 137 14.78 7.11 -11.70
N ALA A 138 13.71 7.90 -11.76
CA ALA A 138 12.54 7.55 -12.55
C ALA A 138 12.84 7.55 -14.06
N ASP A 139 13.65 8.48 -14.57
CA ASP A 139 14.06 8.52 -15.98
C ASP A 139 14.93 7.33 -16.38
N ALA A 140 15.72 6.81 -15.45
CA ALA A 140 16.58 5.64 -15.69
C ALA A 140 15.79 4.31 -15.72
N ALA A 141 14.55 4.28 -15.24
CA ALA A 141 13.77 3.05 -15.15
C ALA A 141 13.15 2.69 -16.52
N SER A 142 13.38 1.46 -17.00
CA SER A 142 12.74 0.92 -18.20
C SER A 142 11.23 0.72 -17.99
N VAL A 143 10.86 0.28 -16.77
CA VAL A 143 9.46 0.09 -16.37
C VAL A 143 9.21 0.75 -15.02
N ILE A 144 8.13 1.51 -14.92
CA ILE A 144 7.59 1.97 -13.63
C ILE A 144 6.22 1.36 -13.42
N PHE A 145 6.07 0.60 -12.34
CA PHE A 145 4.79 0.11 -11.89
C PHE A 145 4.16 1.15 -10.95
N TYR A 146 3.00 1.67 -11.34
CA TYR A 146 2.21 2.56 -10.48
C TYR A 146 1.14 1.78 -9.73
N LEU A 147 0.93 2.12 -8.45
CA LEU A 147 -0.03 1.44 -7.58
C LEU A 147 -1.42 2.08 -7.67
N THR A 148 -1.49 3.38 -7.89
CA THR A 148 -2.74 4.15 -7.92
C THR A 148 -2.85 5.02 -9.18
N ALA A 149 -4.08 5.35 -9.57
CA ALA A 149 -4.33 6.29 -10.65
C ALA A 149 -3.76 7.69 -10.36
N ASN A 150 -3.65 8.06 -9.10
CA ASN A 150 -3.05 9.33 -8.68
C ASN A 150 -1.54 9.39 -8.97
N ASP A 151 -0.82 8.28 -8.79
CA ASP A 151 0.61 8.20 -9.13
C ASP A 151 0.82 8.35 -10.63
N LEU A 152 -0.06 7.73 -11.44
CA LEU A 152 -0.02 7.78 -12.90
C LEU A 152 -0.03 9.22 -13.44
N ILE A 153 -0.80 10.13 -12.84
CA ILE A 153 -0.93 11.53 -13.32
C ILE A 153 0.44 12.20 -13.43
N THR A 154 1.29 12.05 -12.43
CA THR A 154 2.61 12.68 -12.42
C THR A 154 3.62 11.92 -13.26
N LEU A 155 3.49 10.62 -13.34
CA LEU A 155 4.36 9.77 -14.15
C LEU A 155 4.11 10.02 -15.65
N GLU A 156 2.86 10.06 -16.09
CA GLU A 156 2.48 10.34 -17.48
C GLU A 156 2.91 11.74 -17.94
N ARG A 157 2.76 12.75 -17.08
CA ARG A 157 3.16 14.13 -17.39
C ARG A 157 4.65 14.24 -17.75
N ASP A 158 5.51 13.53 -17.01
CA ASP A 158 6.97 13.65 -17.08
C ASP A 158 7.62 12.36 -17.60
N LYS A 159 6.87 11.52 -18.34
CA LYS A 159 7.31 10.22 -18.86
C LYS A 159 8.47 10.39 -19.84
N HIS A 160 9.54 9.58 -19.67
CA HIS A 160 10.57 9.45 -20.69
C HIS A 160 10.03 8.66 -21.91
N PRO A 161 10.39 8.99 -23.16
CA PRO A 161 9.84 8.34 -24.36
C PRO A 161 9.93 6.81 -24.36
N ASP A 162 11.05 6.25 -23.92
CA ASP A 162 11.32 4.81 -23.94
C ASP A 162 10.83 4.08 -22.68
N GLN A 163 10.15 4.78 -21.77
CA GLN A 163 9.71 4.23 -20.50
C GLN A 163 8.33 3.60 -20.61
N THR A 164 8.15 2.44 -20.02
CA THR A 164 6.85 1.77 -19.92
C THR A 164 6.22 2.02 -18.54
N LEU A 165 4.99 2.53 -18.52
CA LEU A 165 4.19 2.66 -17.29
C LEU A 165 3.17 1.53 -17.21
N VAL A 166 3.16 0.78 -16.11
CA VAL A 166 2.32 -0.41 -15.94
C VAL A 166 1.50 -0.30 -14.66
N SER A 167 0.21 -0.58 -14.73
CA SER A 167 -0.64 -0.64 -13.54
C SER A 167 -0.35 -1.90 -12.74
N LEU A 168 0.06 -1.74 -11.47
CA LEU A 168 0.20 -2.81 -10.50
C LEU A 168 -0.63 -2.44 -9.26
N PRO A 169 -1.95 -2.64 -9.28
CA PRO A 169 -2.80 -2.27 -8.14
C PRO A 169 -2.31 -2.92 -6.84
N PRO A 170 -2.51 -2.27 -5.69
CA PRO A 170 -2.25 -2.89 -4.39
C PRO A 170 -2.90 -4.27 -4.31
N PHE A 171 -2.20 -5.23 -3.73
CA PHE A 171 -2.64 -6.63 -3.71
C PHE A 171 -2.42 -7.30 -2.35
N LEU A 172 -3.22 -8.30 -2.06
CA LEU A 172 -3.04 -9.18 -0.91
C LEU A 172 -2.04 -10.30 -1.28
N PRO A 173 -1.15 -10.69 -0.34
CA PRO A 173 -0.21 -11.80 -0.54
C PRO A 173 -0.93 -13.16 -0.37
N LEU A 174 -2.01 -13.34 -1.10
CA LEU A 174 -2.87 -14.52 -1.06
C LEU A 174 -3.02 -15.07 -2.48
N ASP A 175 -2.96 -16.39 -2.62
CA ASP A 175 -3.19 -17.06 -3.90
C ASP A 175 -4.69 -17.19 -4.21
N THR A 176 -5.50 -17.35 -3.17
CA THR A 176 -6.96 -17.49 -3.25
C THR A 176 -7.65 -16.65 -2.19
N LEU A 177 -8.93 -16.37 -2.41
CA LEU A 177 -9.73 -15.65 -1.43
C LEU A 177 -9.88 -16.45 -0.13
N PRO A 178 -9.84 -15.79 1.04
CA PRO A 178 -10.16 -16.43 2.32
C PRO A 178 -11.66 -16.77 2.41
N ARG A 179 -12.05 -17.40 3.51
CA ARG A 179 -13.46 -17.67 3.78
C ARG A 179 -14.27 -16.36 3.84
N ALA A 180 -15.44 -16.39 3.22
CA ALA A 180 -16.35 -15.24 3.27
C ALA A 180 -16.96 -15.06 4.66
N SER A 181 -17.26 -13.81 5.02
CA SER A 181 -18.05 -13.49 6.20
C SER A 181 -19.48 -13.98 6.09
N THR A 182 -20.09 -14.23 7.23
CA THR A 182 -21.53 -14.54 7.35
C THR A 182 -22.42 -13.30 7.23
N LEU A 183 -21.86 -12.11 7.33
CA LEU A 183 -22.52 -10.80 7.32
C LEU A 183 -23.57 -10.57 8.42
N ASN A 184 -23.53 -11.38 9.48
CA ASN A 184 -24.55 -11.35 10.56
C ASN A 184 -24.00 -10.84 11.90
N GLY A 185 -22.74 -10.43 11.95
CA GLY A 185 -22.08 -9.99 13.19
C GLY A 185 -22.02 -8.47 13.34
N PRO A 186 -21.12 -7.99 14.20
CA PRO A 186 -20.90 -6.56 14.41
C PRO A 186 -20.28 -5.88 13.19
N MET A 187 -20.34 -4.55 13.15
CA MET A 187 -19.42 -3.77 12.31
C MET A 187 -17.99 -3.99 12.75
N LEU A 188 -17.05 -3.89 11.83
CA LEU A 188 -15.63 -3.96 12.15
C LEU A 188 -14.88 -2.74 11.65
N SER A 189 -14.05 -2.15 12.50
CA SER A 189 -13.01 -1.18 12.15
C SER A 189 -11.64 -1.76 12.49
N VAL A 190 -10.68 -1.59 11.60
CA VAL A 190 -9.30 -2.08 11.81
C VAL A 190 -8.33 -0.93 11.51
N GLY A 191 -7.53 -0.55 12.49
CA GLY A 191 -6.58 0.52 12.30
C GLY A 191 -5.65 0.74 13.50
N MET A 192 -4.42 1.17 13.21
CA MET A 192 -3.50 1.61 14.28
C MET A 192 -4.02 2.88 14.92
N MET A 193 -3.93 2.98 16.26
CA MET A 193 -4.32 4.16 17.01
C MET A 193 -3.12 5.12 17.13
N ARG A 194 -2.93 5.96 16.10
CA ARG A 194 -1.86 6.96 16.02
C ARG A 194 -2.44 8.36 15.92
N GLN A 195 -1.70 9.34 16.41
CA GLN A 195 -2.01 10.76 16.23
C GLN A 195 -2.08 11.14 14.74
N GLY A 196 -2.81 12.21 14.43
CA GLY A 196 -3.01 12.70 13.08
C GLY A 196 -4.12 11.96 12.34
N ASP A 197 -3.83 11.50 11.12
CA ASP A 197 -4.84 10.96 10.19
C ASP A 197 -5.62 9.76 10.74
N LYS A 198 -4.99 8.89 11.53
CA LYS A 198 -5.67 7.75 12.14
C LYS A 198 -6.64 8.18 13.23
N LEU A 199 -6.22 9.08 14.12
CA LEU A 199 -7.13 9.65 15.14
C LEU A 199 -8.27 10.44 14.50
N ALA A 200 -8.00 11.19 13.43
CA ALA A 200 -9.04 11.87 12.66
C ALA A 200 -10.07 10.90 12.05
N SER A 201 -9.63 9.72 11.60
CA SER A 201 -10.55 8.68 11.12
C SER A 201 -11.43 8.16 12.26
N TYR A 202 -10.89 7.94 13.46
CA TYR A 202 -11.67 7.54 14.62
C TYR A 202 -12.65 8.63 15.08
N GLN A 203 -12.29 9.91 14.97
CA GLN A 203 -13.21 11.02 15.23
C GLN A 203 -14.43 10.96 14.29
N ILE A 204 -14.20 10.76 12.97
CA ILE A 204 -15.28 10.62 12.00
C ILE A 204 -16.13 9.38 12.28
N ILE A 205 -15.53 8.27 12.74
CA ILE A 205 -16.28 7.10 13.20
C ILE A 205 -17.21 7.52 14.34
N ALA A 206 -16.67 8.11 15.41
CA ALA A 206 -17.46 8.54 16.55
C ALA A 206 -18.61 9.46 16.15
N ASP A 207 -18.34 10.48 15.32
CA ASP A 207 -19.38 11.40 14.84
C ASP A 207 -20.48 10.68 14.05
N SER A 208 -20.09 9.66 13.25
CA SER A 208 -21.06 8.88 12.46
C SER A 208 -21.91 7.95 13.31
N LEU A 209 -21.40 7.45 14.45
CA LEU A 209 -22.18 6.59 15.33
C LEU A 209 -23.38 7.32 15.97
N GLN A 210 -23.36 8.66 16.07
CA GLN A 210 -24.47 9.46 16.62
C GLN A 210 -25.77 9.32 15.82
N GLY A 211 -25.67 9.10 14.50
CA GLY A 211 -26.82 8.98 13.61
C GLY A 211 -27.32 7.54 13.43
N LEU A 212 -26.76 6.56 14.13
CA LEU A 212 -27.15 5.16 13.97
C LEU A 212 -28.44 4.85 14.71
N GLN A 213 -29.25 3.99 14.11
CA GLN A 213 -30.55 3.55 14.62
C GLN A 213 -30.56 2.03 14.85
N GLY A 214 -31.39 1.59 15.79
CA GLY A 214 -31.57 0.16 16.10
C GLY A 214 -30.45 -0.44 16.94
N ASP A 215 -30.38 -1.77 16.92
CA ASP A 215 -29.36 -2.54 17.67
C ASP A 215 -28.13 -2.75 16.78
N TRP A 216 -27.14 -1.93 16.97
CA TRP A 216 -25.86 -2.01 16.28
C TRP A 216 -24.70 -2.24 17.25
N HIS A 217 -23.65 -2.86 16.77
CA HIS A 217 -22.43 -3.06 17.53
C HIS A 217 -21.20 -2.84 16.65
N LEU A 218 -20.20 -2.14 17.17
CA LEU A 218 -18.92 -1.89 16.52
C LEU A 218 -17.79 -2.57 17.28
N GLN A 219 -17.00 -3.38 16.59
CA GLN A 219 -15.72 -3.89 17.07
C GLN A 219 -14.58 -3.08 16.46
N ILE A 220 -13.64 -2.66 17.31
CA ILE A 220 -12.45 -1.90 16.91
C ILE A 220 -11.21 -2.75 17.20
N ALA A 221 -10.55 -3.20 16.14
CA ALA A 221 -9.28 -3.92 16.22
C ALA A 221 -8.11 -2.99 15.94
N GLY A 222 -7.15 -2.95 16.83
CA GLY A 222 -5.96 -2.13 16.74
C GLY A 222 -5.51 -1.60 18.09
N ASP A 223 -4.32 -1.01 18.09
CA ASP A 223 -3.70 -0.42 19.29
C ASP A 223 -2.74 0.69 18.85
N GLY A 224 -2.22 1.45 19.80
CA GLY A 224 -1.22 2.46 19.54
C GLY A 224 -1.20 3.61 20.54
N PRO A 225 -0.29 4.58 20.33
CA PRO A 225 -0.09 5.69 21.28
C PRO A 225 -1.32 6.57 21.52
N ALA A 226 -2.28 6.61 20.58
CA ALA A 226 -3.51 7.40 20.71
C ALA A 226 -4.70 6.57 21.23
N ARG A 227 -4.46 5.40 21.83
CA ARG A 227 -5.54 4.52 22.32
C ARG A 227 -6.46 5.21 23.30
N ALA A 228 -5.92 5.93 24.28
CA ALA A 228 -6.70 6.61 25.28
C ALA A 228 -7.65 7.66 24.68
N GLU A 229 -7.19 8.39 23.66
CA GLU A 229 -8.01 9.36 22.95
C GLU A 229 -9.10 8.68 22.13
N VAL A 230 -8.80 7.55 21.47
CA VAL A 230 -9.80 6.77 20.73
C VAL A 230 -10.84 6.20 21.70
N GLU A 231 -10.45 5.65 22.83
CA GLU A 231 -11.37 5.15 23.86
C GLU A 231 -12.26 6.29 24.38
N ALA A 232 -11.70 7.47 24.62
CA ALA A 232 -12.45 8.65 25.06
C ALA A 232 -13.52 9.07 24.03
N LEU A 233 -13.24 9.00 22.74
CA LEU A 233 -14.22 9.27 21.67
C LEU A 233 -15.39 8.29 21.69
N MET A 234 -15.18 7.07 22.15
CA MET A 234 -16.19 6.00 22.14
C MET A 234 -17.00 5.90 23.46
N ILE A 235 -16.62 6.61 24.53
CA ILE A 235 -17.35 6.62 25.80
C ILE A 235 -18.88 6.84 25.65
N PRO A 236 -19.37 7.78 24.80
CA PRO A 236 -20.80 8.01 24.67
C PRO A 236 -21.62 6.80 24.19
N TYR A 237 -20.95 5.83 23.57
CA TYR A 237 -21.62 4.66 22.96
C TYR A 237 -21.63 3.43 23.87
N GLY A 238 -20.91 3.44 24.97
CA GLY A 238 -20.94 2.41 26.01
C GLY A 238 -20.74 0.99 25.46
N GLN A 239 -21.69 0.11 25.75
CA GLN A 239 -21.64 -1.30 25.34
C GLN A 239 -21.79 -1.56 23.84
N HIS A 240 -22.15 -0.55 23.05
CA HIS A 240 -22.22 -0.68 21.59
C HIS A 240 -20.84 -0.74 20.93
N VAL A 241 -19.78 -0.41 21.65
CA VAL A 241 -18.40 -0.46 21.12
C VAL A 241 -17.53 -1.40 21.93
N THR A 242 -16.86 -2.32 21.28
CA THR A 242 -15.89 -3.24 21.88
C THR A 242 -14.51 -3.05 21.27
N PHE A 243 -13.52 -2.81 22.12
CA PHE A 243 -12.12 -2.76 21.74
C PHE A 243 -11.50 -4.15 21.80
N LEU A 244 -11.01 -4.64 20.66
CA LEU A 244 -10.37 -5.95 20.56
C LEU A 244 -8.85 -5.89 20.82
N GLY A 245 -8.27 -4.68 20.90
CA GLY A 245 -6.83 -4.50 21.00
C GLY A 245 -6.09 -4.92 19.73
N GLN A 246 -4.79 -5.13 19.88
CA GLN A 246 -3.95 -5.63 18.79
C GLN A 246 -4.20 -7.13 18.61
N LEU A 247 -4.74 -7.52 17.46
CA LEU A 247 -5.01 -8.91 17.09
C LEU A 247 -3.83 -9.54 16.35
N SER A 248 -3.61 -10.83 16.56
CA SER A 248 -2.82 -11.66 15.67
C SER A 248 -3.50 -11.80 14.30
N ARG A 249 -2.76 -12.24 13.28
CA ARG A 249 -3.32 -12.46 11.94
C ARG A 249 -4.52 -13.44 11.95
N ALA A 250 -4.42 -14.50 12.73
CA ALA A 250 -5.49 -15.50 12.85
C ALA A 250 -6.75 -14.95 13.54
N GLU A 251 -6.58 -14.12 14.59
CA GLU A 251 -7.69 -13.46 15.27
C GLU A 251 -8.33 -12.39 14.38
N LEU A 252 -7.54 -11.63 13.65
CA LEU A 252 -8.03 -10.64 12.69
C LEU A 252 -8.84 -11.30 11.56
N THR A 253 -8.37 -12.43 11.04
CA THR A 253 -9.13 -13.24 10.07
C THR A 253 -10.50 -13.63 10.62
N LYS A 254 -10.57 -14.11 11.87
CA LYS A 254 -11.85 -14.45 12.51
C LYS A 254 -12.76 -13.23 12.69
N ALA A 255 -12.19 -12.08 13.01
CA ALA A 255 -12.95 -10.83 13.12
C ALA A 255 -13.57 -10.43 11.76
N TYR A 256 -12.82 -10.54 10.66
CA TYR A 256 -13.37 -10.33 9.31
C TYR A 256 -14.45 -11.36 8.95
N GLU A 257 -14.23 -12.65 9.26
CA GLU A 257 -15.19 -13.74 8.96
C GLU A 257 -16.52 -13.60 9.72
N SER A 258 -16.53 -12.93 10.86
CA SER A 258 -17.72 -12.75 11.70
C SER A 258 -18.43 -11.40 11.50
N ALA A 259 -17.79 -10.40 10.90
CA ALA A 259 -18.32 -9.06 10.79
C ALA A 259 -19.48 -8.97 9.78
N SER A 260 -20.36 -7.97 9.92
CA SER A 260 -21.43 -7.66 8.96
C SER A 260 -21.02 -6.70 7.86
N LEU A 261 -20.16 -5.75 8.19
CA LEU A 261 -19.60 -4.76 7.28
C LEU A 261 -18.29 -4.20 7.85
N PHE A 262 -17.52 -3.55 7.00
CA PHE A 262 -16.29 -2.87 7.39
C PHE A 262 -16.47 -1.36 7.34
N PHE A 263 -16.18 -0.67 8.45
CA PHE A 263 -16.34 0.77 8.56
C PHE A 263 -14.99 1.45 8.82
N TRP A 264 -14.48 2.18 7.84
CA TRP A 264 -13.25 2.96 7.97
C TRP A 264 -13.30 4.20 7.07
N PRO A 265 -13.37 5.43 7.60
CA PRO A 265 -13.46 6.66 6.79
C PRO A 265 -12.24 6.92 5.91
N GLY A 266 -11.03 6.52 6.37
CA GLY A 266 -9.82 6.53 5.57
C GLY A 266 -9.18 7.89 5.35
N VAL A 267 -9.04 8.69 6.40
CA VAL A 267 -8.36 9.98 6.32
C VAL A 267 -6.92 9.77 5.87
N ASN A 268 -6.55 10.38 4.74
CA ASN A 268 -5.21 10.38 4.15
C ASN A 268 -4.57 8.98 3.98
N GLU A 269 -5.40 7.97 3.65
CA GLU A 269 -4.89 6.66 3.28
C GLU A 269 -4.25 6.71 1.89
N ALA A 270 -3.07 6.13 1.75
CA ALA A 270 -2.44 6.02 0.43
C ALA A 270 -3.26 5.09 -0.48
N PHE A 271 -3.60 3.91 -0.01
CA PHE A 271 -4.51 2.96 -0.66
C PHE A 271 -5.27 2.04 0.32
N GLY A 272 -4.90 2.01 1.60
CA GLY A 272 -5.65 1.32 2.66
C GLY A 272 -5.80 -0.20 2.46
N MET A 273 -4.74 -0.97 2.72
CA MET A 273 -4.76 -2.44 2.60
C MET A 273 -5.90 -3.10 3.37
N VAL A 274 -6.33 -2.51 4.49
CA VAL A 274 -7.46 -3.00 5.30
C VAL A 274 -8.78 -3.10 4.52
N TYR A 275 -8.96 -2.27 3.48
CA TYR A 275 -10.13 -2.39 2.60
C TYR A 275 -10.07 -3.65 1.74
N LEU A 276 -8.88 -3.99 1.21
CA LEU A 276 -8.70 -5.22 0.45
C LEU A 276 -8.90 -6.45 1.34
N GLU A 277 -8.38 -6.40 2.56
CA GLU A 277 -8.59 -7.46 3.55
C GLU A 277 -10.09 -7.66 3.84
N ALA A 278 -10.82 -6.60 4.17
CA ALA A 278 -12.26 -6.66 4.41
C ALA A 278 -13.03 -7.17 3.18
N GLN A 279 -12.75 -6.61 2.01
CA GLN A 279 -13.39 -7.01 0.75
C GLN A 279 -13.09 -8.47 0.36
N SER A 280 -11.89 -8.98 0.68
CA SER A 280 -11.54 -10.39 0.42
C SER A 280 -12.42 -11.35 1.21
N HIS A 281 -12.90 -10.93 2.37
CA HIS A 281 -13.88 -11.66 3.19
C HIS A 281 -15.35 -11.36 2.79
N GLY A 282 -15.56 -10.57 1.75
CA GLY A 282 -16.91 -10.22 1.27
C GLY A 282 -17.63 -9.22 2.16
N LEU A 283 -16.91 -8.40 2.92
CA LEU A 283 -17.52 -7.33 3.70
C LEU A 283 -17.81 -6.11 2.80
N PRO A 284 -19.05 -5.61 2.78
CA PRO A 284 -19.32 -4.29 2.23
C PRO A 284 -18.55 -3.24 3.03
N VAL A 285 -17.94 -2.30 2.31
CA VAL A 285 -17.12 -1.25 2.92
C VAL A 285 -17.93 0.04 3.01
N VAL A 286 -17.91 0.67 4.18
CA VAL A 286 -18.35 2.06 4.39
C VAL A 286 -17.11 2.93 4.62
N ALA A 287 -16.90 3.87 3.71
CA ALA A 287 -15.75 4.76 3.68
C ALA A 287 -16.14 6.09 3.04
N GLN A 288 -15.31 7.13 3.19
CA GLN A 288 -15.47 8.36 2.41
C GLN A 288 -14.81 8.23 1.03
N ASP A 289 -15.34 8.93 0.03
CA ASP A 289 -14.70 9.02 -1.29
C ASP A 289 -13.44 9.88 -1.20
N ARG A 290 -12.29 9.20 -1.22
CA ARG A 290 -10.95 9.82 -1.14
C ARG A 290 -10.07 9.26 -2.26
N PRO A 291 -9.16 10.04 -2.84
CA PRO A 291 -8.37 9.64 -4.01
C PRO A 291 -7.66 8.30 -3.87
N GLY A 292 -6.94 8.06 -2.77
CA GLY A 292 -6.16 6.84 -2.57
C GLY A 292 -6.97 5.54 -2.46
N MET A 293 -8.28 5.64 -2.21
CA MET A 293 -9.13 4.46 -1.98
C MET A 293 -9.86 3.97 -3.24
N ARG A 294 -10.01 4.83 -4.25
CA ARG A 294 -10.76 4.51 -5.48
C ARG A 294 -10.16 3.32 -6.25
N ASP A 295 -8.85 3.11 -6.11
CA ASP A 295 -8.17 2.02 -6.80
C ASP A 295 -8.40 0.65 -6.15
N VAL A 296 -8.71 0.61 -4.84
CA VAL A 296 -8.88 -0.62 -4.06
C VAL A 296 -10.33 -0.94 -3.72
N LEU A 297 -11.18 0.06 -3.59
CA LEU A 297 -12.60 -0.17 -3.28
C LEU A 297 -13.35 -0.75 -4.49
N ALA A 298 -14.27 -1.67 -4.22
CA ALA A 298 -15.24 -2.12 -5.22
C ALA A 298 -16.09 -0.94 -5.71
N PRO A 299 -16.59 -0.96 -6.94
CA PRO A 299 -17.52 0.06 -7.42
C PRO A 299 -18.71 0.20 -6.45
N GLY A 300 -19.05 1.43 -6.10
CA GLY A 300 -20.11 1.66 -5.13
C GLY A 300 -20.34 3.15 -4.86
N GLN A 301 -21.27 3.41 -3.97
CA GLN A 301 -21.58 4.76 -3.51
C GLN A 301 -20.81 5.04 -2.21
N TYR A 302 -19.84 5.92 -2.31
CA TYR A 302 -19.03 6.39 -1.17
C TYR A 302 -19.33 7.87 -0.95
N PRO A 303 -19.75 8.29 0.26
CA PRO A 303 -20.00 9.69 0.54
C PRO A 303 -18.77 10.56 0.30
N ALA A 304 -18.94 11.70 -0.34
CA ALA A 304 -17.89 12.68 -0.46
C ALA A 304 -17.45 13.19 0.93
N VAL A 305 -16.19 13.59 1.07
CA VAL A 305 -15.68 14.15 2.35
C VAL A 305 -16.53 15.32 2.85
N THR A 306 -17.02 16.16 1.94
CA THR A 306 -17.84 17.33 2.24
C THR A 306 -19.26 16.99 2.78
N GLN A 307 -19.72 15.75 2.61
CA GLN A 307 -21.02 15.29 3.14
C GLN A 307 -20.92 14.88 4.63
N GLY A 308 -19.71 14.82 5.18
CA GLY A 308 -19.48 14.63 6.62
C GLY A 308 -19.87 13.25 7.15
N ALA A 309 -20.04 13.21 8.47
CA ALA A 309 -20.37 12.00 9.21
C ALA A 309 -21.82 11.55 9.01
N GLU A 310 -22.74 12.49 8.76
CA GLU A 310 -24.15 12.21 8.55
C GLU A 310 -24.40 11.26 7.37
N ALA A 311 -23.75 11.52 6.22
CA ALA A 311 -23.87 10.66 5.06
C ALA A 311 -23.28 9.25 5.28
N LEU A 312 -22.27 9.12 6.15
CA LEU A 312 -21.77 7.81 6.59
C LEU A 312 -22.80 7.09 7.47
N SER A 313 -23.46 7.81 8.40
CA SER A 313 -24.54 7.27 9.23
C SER A 313 -25.71 6.75 8.39
N GLU A 314 -26.14 7.52 7.40
CA GLU A 314 -27.20 7.11 6.45
C GLU A 314 -26.76 5.83 5.69
N ARG A 315 -25.52 5.77 5.24
CA ARG A 315 -25.01 4.59 4.54
C ARG A 315 -24.98 3.36 5.44
N LEU A 316 -24.56 3.51 6.70
CA LEU A 316 -24.57 2.44 7.71
C LEU A 316 -26.00 1.97 7.98
N ASN A 317 -26.94 2.89 8.28
CA ASN A 317 -28.35 2.56 8.53
C ASN A 317 -28.97 1.80 7.35
N ARG A 318 -28.69 2.22 6.12
CA ARG A 318 -29.16 1.52 4.91
C ARG A 318 -28.63 0.09 4.83
N LEU A 319 -27.34 -0.11 5.14
CA LEU A 319 -26.75 -1.45 5.12
C LEU A 319 -27.26 -2.34 6.27
N PHE A 320 -27.63 -1.77 7.41
CA PHE A 320 -28.25 -2.53 8.50
C PHE A 320 -29.65 -2.98 8.16
N SER A 321 -30.46 -2.12 7.53
CA SER A 321 -31.85 -2.42 7.20
C SER A 321 -32.01 -3.32 5.96
N ASP A 322 -30.94 -3.51 5.14
CA ASP A 322 -31.02 -4.22 3.87
C ASP A 322 -29.94 -5.35 3.78
N PRO A 323 -30.25 -6.55 4.28
CA PRO A 323 -29.35 -7.71 4.19
C PRO A 323 -29.01 -8.12 2.75
N ASP A 324 -29.95 -7.98 1.82
CA ASP A 324 -29.74 -8.34 0.42
C ASP A 324 -28.73 -7.39 -0.23
N LEU A 325 -28.81 -6.10 0.08
CA LEU A 325 -27.83 -5.13 -0.35
C LEU A 325 -26.44 -5.43 0.25
N ARG A 326 -26.36 -5.81 1.54
CA ARG A 326 -25.08 -6.23 2.15
C ARG A 326 -24.47 -7.41 1.41
N GLN A 327 -25.27 -8.44 1.15
CA GLN A 327 -24.82 -9.65 0.43
C GLN A 327 -24.35 -9.31 -0.98
N LYS A 328 -25.11 -8.50 -1.72
CA LYS A 328 -24.78 -8.06 -3.07
C LYS A 328 -23.42 -7.32 -3.09
N LEU A 329 -23.28 -6.29 -2.27
CA LEU A 329 -22.06 -5.48 -2.22
C LEU A 329 -20.85 -6.29 -1.73
N GLY A 330 -21.05 -7.21 -0.79
CA GLY A 330 -20.02 -8.14 -0.34
C GLY A 330 -19.53 -9.06 -1.45
N THR A 331 -20.44 -9.58 -2.27
CA THR A 331 -20.09 -10.42 -3.43
C THR A 331 -19.29 -9.62 -4.47
N GLU A 332 -19.79 -8.43 -4.85
CA GLU A 332 -19.09 -7.54 -5.79
C GLU A 332 -17.67 -7.14 -5.31
N ALA A 333 -17.53 -6.87 -4.00
CA ALA A 333 -16.26 -6.56 -3.38
C ALA A 333 -15.28 -7.76 -3.48
N ARG A 334 -15.77 -8.95 -3.20
CA ARG A 334 -15.01 -10.19 -3.24
C ARG A 334 -14.54 -10.53 -4.67
N ASP A 335 -15.43 -10.38 -5.65
CA ASP A 335 -15.12 -10.61 -7.07
C ASP A 335 -14.05 -9.63 -7.59
N ARG A 336 -14.11 -8.37 -7.14
CA ARG A 336 -13.08 -7.40 -7.46
C ARG A 336 -11.72 -7.81 -6.90
N VAL A 337 -11.65 -8.22 -5.64
CA VAL A 337 -10.40 -8.69 -5.04
C VAL A 337 -9.87 -9.92 -5.78
N ALA A 338 -10.72 -10.89 -6.07
CA ALA A 338 -10.35 -12.11 -6.81
C ALA A 338 -9.72 -11.80 -8.16
N SER A 339 -10.32 -10.88 -8.90
CA SER A 339 -9.90 -10.59 -10.29
C SER A 339 -8.69 -9.66 -10.39
N ARG A 340 -8.39 -8.84 -9.36
CA ARG A 340 -7.42 -7.74 -9.52
C ARG A 340 -6.35 -7.65 -8.43
N HIS A 341 -6.66 -8.12 -7.21
CA HIS A 341 -5.92 -7.77 -6.00
C HIS A 341 -5.35 -8.99 -5.26
N LEU A 342 -5.24 -10.14 -5.92
CA LEU A 342 -4.53 -11.31 -5.41
C LEU A 342 -3.11 -11.40 -5.98
N ALA A 343 -2.22 -12.11 -5.28
CA ALA A 343 -0.82 -12.28 -5.66
C ALA A 343 -0.63 -12.86 -7.08
N PRO A 344 -1.41 -13.86 -7.56
CA PRO A 344 -1.24 -14.37 -8.94
C PRO A 344 -1.50 -13.32 -10.02
N ALA A 345 -2.52 -12.47 -9.84
CA ALA A 345 -2.83 -11.40 -10.80
C ALA A 345 -1.73 -10.32 -10.82
N ALA A 346 -1.21 -9.95 -9.66
CA ALA A 346 -0.09 -9.00 -9.55
C ALA A 346 1.20 -9.58 -10.15
N SER A 347 1.51 -10.86 -9.87
CA SER A 347 2.67 -11.57 -10.41
C SER A 347 2.61 -11.64 -11.94
N ALA A 348 1.48 -12.03 -12.51
CA ALA A 348 1.30 -12.10 -13.97
C ALA A 348 1.56 -10.73 -14.63
N ARG A 349 1.06 -9.65 -14.06
CA ARG A 349 1.29 -8.28 -14.58
C ARG A 349 2.76 -7.88 -14.52
N PHE A 350 3.41 -8.13 -13.38
CA PHE A 350 4.83 -7.82 -13.22
C PHE A 350 5.68 -8.54 -14.25
N TRP A 351 5.56 -9.87 -14.32
CA TRP A 351 6.38 -10.68 -15.20
C TRP A 351 6.08 -10.44 -16.69
N SER A 352 4.83 -10.22 -17.07
CA SER A 352 4.48 -9.84 -18.45
C SER A 352 5.19 -8.56 -18.90
N ALA A 353 5.32 -7.58 -18.01
CA ALA A 353 5.95 -6.31 -18.35
C ALA A 353 7.49 -6.37 -18.36
N VAL A 354 8.10 -7.22 -17.53
CA VAL A 354 9.55 -7.24 -17.32
C VAL A 354 10.26 -8.27 -18.22
N THR A 355 9.59 -9.37 -18.59
CA THR A 355 10.19 -10.45 -19.40
C THR A 355 10.90 -9.98 -20.67
N PRO A 356 10.36 -9.03 -21.47
CA PRO A 356 11.04 -8.56 -22.67
C PRO A 356 12.44 -8.00 -22.37
N PHE A 357 12.58 -7.22 -21.31
CA PHE A 357 13.88 -6.62 -20.92
C PHE A 357 14.89 -7.65 -20.42
N LEU A 358 14.43 -8.80 -19.92
CA LEU A 358 15.30 -9.91 -19.48
C LEU A 358 15.78 -10.79 -20.61
N GLU A 359 15.14 -10.74 -21.78
CA GLU A 359 15.50 -11.50 -22.97
C GLU A 359 16.47 -10.71 -23.86
N ASP A 360 16.30 -9.39 -23.94
CA ASP A 360 17.16 -8.49 -24.73
C ASP A 360 18.55 -8.27 -24.09
N SER A 361 18.72 -8.59 -22.80
CA SER A 361 19.97 -8.43 -22.06
C SER A 361 20.96 -9.62 -22.22
N ARG A 362 20.67 -10.54 -23.14
CA ARG A 362 21.51 -11.69 -23.51
C ARG A 362 22.10 -11.50 -24.90
#